data_6ea65895164dddc241885d19b9acb178
#
_entry.id   6ea65895164dddc241885d19b9acb178
#
_cell.length_a   1.000
_cell.length_b   1.000
_cell.length_c   1.000
_cell.angle_alpha   90.00
_cell.angle_beta   90.00
_cell.angle_gamma   90.00
#
_symmetry.space_group_name_H-M   'P 1'
#
loop_
_entity.id
_entity.type
_entity.pdbx_description
1 polymer ?
#
loop_
_entity_poly.entity_id
_entity_poly.type
_entity_poly.pdbx_seq_one_letter_code
_entity_poly.pdbx_strand_id
1 'polypeptide(L)'
;RGSRHDHVEHLICALTGAQAAIAVNNNAAAVMMVLAEFASGHEAIVSRGELVEIGGSFRVPDIMAQSNARMVEVGATNKTHAFDYERAITPDTAMLLKVHPSNYRMIGFTESVSKTDLRRIADAENARRAAAGEDRPELLVYEDQGSGAFMHLDVFGEYAEPTVRESLAEGCDLVSFSGDKLLGGPQAGIVVGRKDYIDRLKKHPLARALRLDKMTLAA
;
A
#
# COMPACT_ATOMS: atom_id res chain seq x y z
N ARG A 1 0.36 -29.98 6.37
CA ARG A 1 0.27 -28.92 7.40
C ARG A 1 0.27 -27.60 6.65
N GLY A 2 -0.91 -26.97 6.46
CA GLY A 2 -1.04 -25.67 5.82
C GLY A 2 -0.36 -24.54 6.62
N SER A 3 -0.06 -23.44 5.93
CA SER A 3 0.40 -22.19 6.57
C SER A 3 -0.76 -21.57 7.35
N ARG A 4 -0.48 -20.73 8.37
CA ARG A 4 -1.54 -19.99 9.06
C ARG A 4 -2.26 -19.00 8.15
N HIS A 5 -1.57 -18.52 7.12
CA HIS A 5 -2.14 -17.59 6.13
C HIS A 5 -3.21 -18.26 5.29
N ASP A 6 -3.12 -19.58 5.05
CA ASP A 6 -4.07 -20.33 4.21
C ASP A 6 -5.51 -20.26 4.74
N HIS A 7 -5.71 -20.05 6.06
CA HIS A 7 -7.04 -19.98 6.66
C HIS A 7 -7.84 -18.74 6.22
N VAL A 8 -7.20 -17.62 6.04
CA VAL A 8 -7.87 -16.35 5.69
C VAL A 8 -7.60 -15.90 4.27
N GLU A 9 -6.48 -16.32 3.66
CA GLU A 9 -6.07 -15.88 2.33
C GLU A 9 -7.14 -16.11 1.27
N HIS A 10 -7.72 -17.30 1.24
CA HIS A 10 -8.74 -17.64 0.24
C HIS A 10 -9.96 -16.72 0.32
N LEU A 11 -10.44 -16.42 1.53
CA LEU A 11 -11.59 -15.53 1.75
C LEU A 11 -11.26 -14.10 1.34
N ILE A 12 -10.11 -13.61 1.76
CA ILE A 12 -9.64 -12.26 1.42
C ILE A 12 -9.51 -12.11 -0.11
N CYS A 13 -8.88 -13.08 -0.79
CA CYS A 13 -8.75 -13.06 -2.24
C CYS A 13 -10.11 -13.10 -2.96
N ALA A 14 -11.05 -13.91 -2.47
CA ALA A 14 -12.39 -13.98 -3.04
C ALA A 14 -13.14 -12.64 -2.92
N LEU A 15 -13.00 -11.94 -1.80
CA LEU A 15 -13.65 -10.66 -1.55
C LEU A 15 -12.99 -9.50 -2.32
N THR A 16 -11.66 -9.48 -2.39
CA THR A 16 -10.91 -8.37 -2.98
C THR A 16 -10.60 -8.55 -4.47
N GLY A 17 -10.62 -9.78 -4.97
CA GLY A 17 -10.15 -10.12 -6.32
C GLY A 17 -8.62 -10.18 -6.44
N ALA A 18 -7.89 -10.13 -5.33
CA ALA A 18 -6.43 -10.23 -5.31
C ALA A 18 -5.94 -11.63 -5.68
N GLN A 19 -4.72 -11.72 -6.19
CA GLN A 19 -4.07 -13.00 -6.51
C GLN A 19 -3.59 -13.75 -5.27
N ALA A 20 -3.20 -13.01 -4.21
CA ALA A 20 -2.73 -13.55 -2.95
C ALA A 20 -2.90 -12.52 -1.82
N ALA A 21 -2.79 -13.00 -0.57
CA ALA A 21 -2.89 -12.16 0.61
C ALA A 21 -1.97 -12.65 1.75
N ILE A 22 -1.59 -11.74 2.63
CA ILE A 22 -0.95 -12.02 3.91
C ILE A 22 -1.56 -11.16 5.00
N ALA A 23 -1.73 -11.71 6.20
CA ALA A 23 -2.22 -10.98 7.35
C ALA A 23 -1.16 -10.96 8.47
N VAL A 24 -0.95 -9.80 9.06
CA VAL A 24 -0.04 -9.52 10.18
C VAL A 24 -0.81 -8.80 11.30
N ASN A 25 -0.16 -8.47 12.41
CA ASN A 25 -0.83 -8.02 13.63
C ASN A 25 -1.52 -6.65 13.55
N ASN A 26 -1.09 -5.73 12.68
CA ASN A 26 -1.77 -4.45 12.41
C ASN A 26 -1.29 -3.83 11.10
N ASN A 27 -1.98 -2.77 10.63
CA ASN A 27 -1.65 -2.15 9.34
C ASN A 27 -0.30 -1.39 9.36
N ALA A 28 0.10 -0.79 10.48
CA ALA A 28 1.41 -0.16 10.57
C ALA A 28 2.55 -1.16 10.36
N ALA A 29 2.41 -2.36 10.92
CA ALA A 29 3.33 -3.47 10.71
C ALA A 29 3.31 -3.98 9.26
N ALA A 30 2.14 -4.00 8.61
CA ALA A 30 2.00 -4.34 7.19
C ALA A 30 2.74 -3.35 6.31
N VAL A 31 2.53 -2.05 6.52
CA VAL A 31 3.23 -0.97 5.79
C VAL A 31 4.75 -1.08 5.98
N MET A 32 5.21 -1.23 7.22
CA MET A 32 6.64 -1.39 7.51
C MET A 32 7.24 -2.61 6.80
N MET A 33 6.53 -3.75 6.80
CA MET A 33 6.99 -4.97 6.15
C MET A 33 7.06 -4.83 4.62
N VAL A 34 6.07 -4.18 3.99
CA VAL A 34 6.08 -3.91 2.54
C VAL A 34 7.24 -3.01 2.16
N LEU A 35 7.44 -1.92 2.88
CA LEU A 35 8.55 -1.00 2.64
C LEU A 35 9.91 -1.68 2.87
N ALA A 36 10.04 -2.47 3.93
CA ALA A 36 11.29 -3.19 4.23
C ALA A 36 11.64 -4.24 3.17
N GLU A 37 10.65 -4.91 2.56
CA GLU A 37 10.91 -5.90 1.50
C GLU A 37 11.22 -5.26 0.15
N PHE A 38 10.52 -4.17 -0.21
CA PHE A 38 10.54 -3.66 -1.59
C PHE A 38 11.28 -2.33 -1.77
N ALA A 39 11.49 -1.56 -0.69
CA ALA A 39 12.12 -0.25 -0.76
C ALA A 39 13.30 -0.05 0.20
N SER A 40 13.72 -1.08 0.94
CA SER A 40 14.88 -0.98 1.85
C SER A 40 16.15 -0.59 1.09
N GLY A 41 16.78 0.52 1.50
CA GLY A 41 17.93 1.09 0.82
C GLY A 41 17.64 1.81 -0.49
N HIS A 42 16.38 1.82 -0.93
CA HIS A 42 15.88 2.45 -2.15
C HIS A 42 14.93 3.61 -1.86
N GLU A 43 14.53 4.32 -2.90
CA GLU A 43 13.60 5.43 -2.80
C GLU A 43 12.14 4.96 -2.95
N ALA A 44 11.28 5.51 -2.07
CA ALA A 44 9.84 5.44 -2.20
C ALA A 44 9.31 6.88 -2.33
N ILE A 45 8.67 7.16 -3.47
CA ILE A 45 8.10 8.48 -3.77
C ILE A 45 6.69 8.56 -3.23
N VAL A 46 6.40 9.62 -2.48
CA VAL A 46 5.08 9.87 -1.87
C VAL A 46 4.68 11.32 -2.00
N SER A 47 3.38 11.59 -2.19
CA SER A 47 2.86 12.96 -2.21
C SER A 47 2.99 13.61 -0.82
N ARG A 48 3.45 14.86 -0.79
CA ARG A 48 3.51 15.64 0.45
C ARG A 48 2.15 15.81 1.11
N GLY A 49 1.08 15.90 0.35
CA GLY A 49 -0.29 15.94 0.85
C GLY A 49 -0.79 14.64 1.48
N GLU A 50 -0.05 13.54 1.31
CA GLU A 50 -0.37 12.21 1.84
C GLU A 50 0.52 11.80 3.04
N LEU A 51 1.40 12.68 3.50
CA LEU A 51 2.21 12.48 4.69
C LEU A 51 1.38 12.78 5.93
N VAL A 52 0.59 11.82 6.33
CA VAL A 52 -0.43 11.97 7.37
C VAL A 52 0.02 11.42 8.73
N GLU A 53 -0.57 11.95 9.79
CA GLU A 53 -0.59 11.34 11.11
C GLU A 53 -1.97 10.75 11.37
N ILE A 54 -2.04 9.45 11.65
CA ILE A 54 -3.29 8.70 11.86
C ILE A 54 -3.23 8.01 13.23
N GLY A 55 -4.37 8.00 13.95
CA GLY A 55 -4.63 7.15 15.10
C GLY A 55 -3.47 7.01 16.10
N GLY A 56 -3.31 7.94 17.04
CA GLY A 56 -2.41 7.76 18.16
C GLY A 56 -0.91 7.86 17.84
N SER A 57 -0.55 8.75 16.93
CA SER A 57 0.85 9.07 16.56
C SER A 57 1.48 8.17 15.47
N PHE A 58 0.70 7.42 14.70
CA PHE A 58 1.23 6.78 13.50
C PHE A 58 1.51 7.85 12.43
N ARG A 59 2.77 7.99 12.06
CA ARG A 59 3.23 8.90 11.00
C ARG A 59 3.87 8.12 9.88
N VAL A 60 3.41 8.33 8.65
CA VAL A 60 3.99 7.68 7.46
C VAL A 60 5.51 7.87 7.37
N PRO A 61 6.08 9.07 7.55
CA PRO A 61 7.52 9.26 7.53
C PRO A 61 8.30 8.42 8.53
N ASP A 62 7.77 8.27 9.76
CA ASP A 62 8.44 7.50 10.82
C ASP A 62 8.51 6.00 10.47
N ILE A 63 7.44 5.47 9.90
CA ILE A 63 7.41 4.07 9.42
C ILE A 63 8.35 3.86 8.24
N MET A 64 8.40 4.80 7.30
CA MET A 64 9.35 4.74 6.19
C MET A 64 10.79 4.72 6.69
N ALA A 65 11.13 5.60 7.64
CA ALA A 65 12.46 5.61 8.25
C ALA A 65 12.81 4.30 8.95
N GLN A 66 11.87 3.70 9.68
CA GLN A 66 12.08 2.40 10.37
C GLN A 66 12.22 1.23 9.40
N SER A 67 11.68 1.33 8.20
CA SER A 67 11.81 0.29 7.16
C SER A 67 13.11 0.40 6.34
N ASN A 68 13.96 1.39 6.63
CA ASN A 68 15.15 1.73 5.85
C ASN A 68 14.84 2.17 4.39
N ALA A 69 13.61 2.53 4.08
CA ALA A 69 13.25 3.15 2.82
C ALA A 69 13.64 4.65 2.85
N ARG A 70 14.16 5.16 1.74
CA ARG A 70 14.42 6.59 1.57
C ARG A 70 13.19 7.27 1.03
N MET A 71 12.60 8.15 1.83
CA MET A 71 11.42 8.91 1.44
C MET A 71 11.79 10.02 0.46
N VAL A 72 11.06 10.11 -0.66
CA VAL A 72 11.13 11.21 -1.62
C VAL A 72 9.76 11.87 -1.69
N GLU A 73 9.66 13.07 -1.11
CA GLU A 73 8.42 13.85 -1.09
C GLU A 73 8.23 14.62 -2.40
N VAL A 74 7.03 14.58 -2.97
CA VAL A 74 6.70 15.31 -4.20
C VAL A 74 5.46 16.19 -4.06
N GLY A 75 5.39 17.22 -4.90
CA GLY A 75 4.28 18.17 -4.92
C GLY A 75 4.27 19.13 -3.75
N ALA A 76 3.11 19.73 -3.52
CA ALA A 76 2.80 20.62 -2.40
C ALA A 76 1.76 19.97 -1.48
N THR A 77 1.52 20.57 -0.31
CA THR A 77 0.55 20.06 0.68
C THR A 77 -0.83 19.81 0.08
N ASN A 78 -1.31 20.73 -0.76
CA ASN A 78 -2.66 20.69 -1.32
C ASN A 78 -2.71 20.24 -2.79
N LYS A 79 -1.57 20.18 -3.49
CA LYS A 79 -1.53 19.79 -4.90
C LYS A 79 -0.31 18.96 -5.23
N THR A 80 -0.55 17.82 -5.87
CA THR A 80 0.48 16.99 -6.47
C THR A 80 0.02 16.56 -7.85
N HIS A 81 0.87 16.73 -8.83
CA HIS A 81 0.61 16.42 -10.23
C HIS A 81 1.42 15.19 -10.68
N ALA A 82 1.02 14.55 -11.76
CA ALA A 82 1.72 13.39 -12.30
C ALA A 82 3.20 13.70 -12.60
N PHE A 83 3.49 14.88 -13.16
CA PHE A 83 4.86 15.30 -13.47
C PHE A 83 5.76 15.44 -12.23
N ASP A 84 5.21 15.65 -11.04
CA ASP A 84 5.98 15.70 -9.80
C ASP A 84 6.60 14.32 -9.50
N TYR A 85 5.81 13.24 -9.69
CA TYR A 85 6.30 11.87 -9.60
C TYR A 85 7.30 11.54 -10.72
N GLU A 86 6.95 11.85 -11.96
CA GLU A 86 7.79 11.57 -13.14
C GLU A 86 9.20 12.17 -13.00
N ARG A 87 9.29 13.43 -12.52
CA ARG A 87 10.56 14.15 -12.32
C ARG A 87 11.39 13.65 -11.15
N ALA A 88 10.75 13.04 -10.17
CA ALA A 88 11.41 12.55 -8.97
C ALA A 88 11.98 11.14 -9.12
N ILE A 89 11.61 10.41 -10.17
CA ILE A 89 12.12 9.07 -10.42
C ILE A 89 13.62 9.14 -10.72
N THR A 90 14.38 8.34 -9.96
CA THR A 90 15.81 8.11 -10.14
C THR A 90 16.09 6.64 -10.42
N PRO A 91 17.32 6.28 -10.77
CA PRO A 91 17.70 4.86 -10.83
C PRO A 91 17.47 4.09 -9.53
N ASP A 92 17.44 4.76 -8.39
CA ASP A 92 17.25 4.12 -7.08
C ASP A 92 15.78 4.02 -6.66
N THR A 93 14.85 4.58 -7.43
CA THR A 93 13.42 4.54 -7.11
C THR A 93 12.87 3.13 -7.31
N ALA A 94 12.29 2.57 -6.23
CA ALA A 94 11.68 1.23 -6.22
C ALA A 94 10.17 1.24 -6.04
N MET A 95 9.59 2.35 -5.54
CA MET A 95 8.17 2.39 -5.18
C MET A 95 7.54 3.76 -5.43
N LEU A 96 6.32 3.75 -5.97
CA LEU A 96 5.39 4.88 -5.91
C LEU A 96 4.36 4.55 -4.83
N LEU A 97 4.40 5.31 -3.73
CA LEU A 97 3.53 5.10 -2.56
C LEU A 97 2.33 6.03 -2.64
N LYS A 98 1.14 5.45 -2.53
CA LYS A 98 -0.14 6.14 -2.34
C LYS A 98 -0.59 5.95 -0.91
N VAL A 99 -0.93 7.03 -0.20
CA VAL A 99 -1.53 6.94 1.14
C VAL A 99 -2.91 7.57 1.11
N HIS A 100 -3.91 6.78 1.47
CA HIS A 100 -5.30 7.26 1.50
C HIS A 100 -5.59 7.99 2.81
N PRO A 101 -6.01 9.28 2.76
CA PRO A 101 -6.34 10.06 3.96
C PRO A 101 -7.72 9.67 4.49
N SER A 102 -7.80 8.51 5.17
CA SER A 102 -9.07 7.91 5.60
C SER A 102 -9.78 8.64 6.76
N ASN A 103 -9.11 9.55 7.46
CA ASN A 103 -9.61 10.19 8.67
C ASN A 103 -9.76 11.72 8.57
N TYR A 104 -9.42 12.32 7.44
CA TYR A 104 -9.63 13.74 7.17
C TYR A 104 -9.79 14.01 5.68
N ARG A 105 -10.20 15.22 5.32
CA ARG A 105 -10.26 15.70 3.94
C ARG A 105 -9.65 17.06 3.79
N MET A 106 -8.99 17.25 2.66
CA MET A 106 -8.56 18.54 2.18
C MET A 106 -9.58 19.04 1.15
N ILE A 107 -10.24 20.15 1.45
CA ILE A 107 -11.31 20.71 0.60
C ILE A 107 -10.86 22.05 0.03
N GLY A 108 -11.22 22.33 -1.21
CA GLY A 108 -10.95 23.60 -1.89
C GLY A 108 -9.99 23.43 -3.04
N PHE A 109 -8.94 24.22 -3.09
CA PHE A 109 -7.96 24.25 -4.19
C PHE A 109 -6.95 23.08 -4.05
N THR A 110 -7.41 21.86 -4.33
CA THR A 110 -6.64 20.61 -4.14
C THR A 110 -6.52 19.81 -5.42
N GLU A 111 -5.46 19.00 -5.52
CA GLU A 111 -5.25 18.02 -6.59
C GLU A 111 -4.40 16.87 -6.07
N SER A 112 -4.72 15.65 -6.48
CA SER A 112 -3.95 14.45 -6.14
C SER A 112 -3.81 13.55 -7.36
N VAL A 113 -2.72 12.78 -7.40
CA VAL A 113 -2.46 11.83 -8.49
C VAL A 113 -3.27 10.56 -8.26
N SER A 114 -3.97 10.10 -9.29
CA SER A 114 -4.74 8.86 -9.23
C SER A 114 -3.83 7.62 -9.22
N LYS A 115 -4.34 6.49 -8.72
CA LYS A 115 -3.63 5.20 -8.78
C LYS A 115 -3.37 4.76 -10.22
N THR A 116 -4.34 5.02 -11.12
CA THR A 116 -4.19 4.76 -12.56
C THR A 116 -3.04 5.57 -13.18
N ASP A 117 -2.88 6.85 -12.79
CA ASP A 117 -1.75 7.65 -13.26
C ASP A 117 -0.42 7.15 -12.68
N LEU A 118 -0.38 6.78 -11.40
CA LEU A 118 0.81 6.16 -10.79
C LEU A 118 1.18 4.86 -11.52
N ARG A 119 0.20 4.01 -11.85
CA ARG A 119 0.44 2.79 -12.63
C ARG A 119 1.02 3.12 -14.01
N ARG A 120 0.44 4.09 -14.73
CA ARG A 120 0.95 4.54 -16.03
C ARG A 120 2.40 5.02 -15.95
N ILE A 121 2.73 5.79 -14.91
CA ILE A 121 4.11 6.29 -14.67
C ILE A 121 5.05 5.11 -14.41
N ALA A 122 4.67 4.18 -13.54
CA ALA A 122 5.49 3.01 -13.22
C ALA A 122 5.70 2.10 -14.43
N ASP A 123 4.67 1.87 -15.25
CA ASP A 123 4.77 1.06 -16.47
C ASP A 123 5.72 1.69 -17.49
N ALA A 124 5.62 3.01 -17.69
CA ALA A 124 6.50 3.74 -18.60
C ALA A 124 7.97 3.63 -18.15
N GLU A 125 8.24 3.80 -16.85
CA GLU A 125 9.59 3.68 -16.32
C GLU A 125 10.11 2.24 -16.37
N ASN A 126 9.29 1.25 -16.07
CA ASN A 126 9.66 -0.16 -16.16
C ASN A 126 9.99 -0.57 -17.59
N ALA A 127 9.20 -0.09 -18.58
CA ALA A 127 9.49 -0.29 -20.00
C ALA A 127 10.81 0.38 -20.42
N ARG A 128 11.10 1.60 -19.95
CA ARG A 128 12.35 2.31 -20.18
C ARG A 128 13.54 1.52 -19.62
N ARG A 129 13.44 1.05 -18.34
CA ARG A 129 14.51 0.26 -17.69
C ARG A 129 14.78 -1.04 -18.45
N ALA A 130 13.74 -1.75 -18.85
CA ALA A 130 13.85 -2.97 -19.63
C ALA A 130 14.51 -2.73 -20.99
N ALA A 131 14.11 -1.67 -21.71
CA ALA A 131 14.70 -1.30 -23.00
C ALA A 131 16.19 -0.88 -22.88
N ALA A 132 16.56 -0.29 -21.76
CA ALA A 132 17.96 0.09 -21.47
C ALA A 132 18.80 -1.10 -20.93
N GLY A 133 18.22 -2.26 -20.67
CA GLY A 133 18.90 -3.43 -20.09
C GLY A 133 19.36 -3.19 -18.64
N GLU A 134 18.68 -2.31 -17.90
CA GLU A 134 19.03 -2.01 -16.52
C GLU A 134 18.64 -3.19 -15.61
N ASP A 135 19.60 -3.73 -14.88
CA ASP A 135 19.35 -4.76 -13.85
C ASP A 135 18.88 -4.08 -12.54
N ARG A 136 17.63 -3.68 -12.53
CA ARG A 136 16.99 -2.98 -11.40
C ARG A 136 15.66 -3.61 -11.05
N PRO A 137 15.22 -3.52 -9.77
CA PRO A 137 13.88 -3.96 -9.39
C PRO A 137 12.80 -3.20 -10.17
N GLU A 138 11.72 -3.88 -10.44
CA GLU A 138 10.51 -3.29 -11.00
C GLU A 138 10.01 -2.17 -10.08
N LEU A 139 9.70 -1.01 -10.66
CA LEU A 139 9.05 0.09 -9.95
C LEU A 139 7.59 -0.30 -9.69
N LEU A 140 7.23 -0.48 -8.43
CA LEU A 140 5.91 -0.92 -8.03
C LEU A 140 5.02 0.23 -7.54
N VAL A 141 3.70 0.05 -7.64
CA VAL A 141 2.69 0.94 -7.07
C VAL A 141 2.08 0.27 -5.84
N TYR A 142 2.23 0.92 -4.69
CA TYR A 142 1.70 0.44 -3.42
C TYR A 142 0.73 1.46 -2.81
N GLU A 143 -0.44 1.00 -2.36
CA GLU A 143 -1.38 1.83 -1.62
C GLU A 143 -1.49 1.38 -0.16
N ASP A 144 -1.23 2.30 0.76
CA ASP A 144 -1.71 2.22 2.14
C ASP A 144 -3.12 2.82 2.21
N GLN A 145 -4.14 1.97 2.10
CA GLN A 145 -5.54 2.40 2.15
C GLN A 145 -6.01 2.66 3.57
N GLY A 146 -5.55 1.86 4.51
CA GLY A 146 -5.86 1.97 5.93
C GLY A 146 -7.30 1.60 6.32
N SER A 147 -8.32 2.04 5.61
CA SER A 147 -9.75 1.89 5.96
C SER A 147 -10.29 0.47 5.77
N GLY A 148 -9.89 -0.23 4.71
CA GLY A 148 -10.30 -1.61 4.43
C GLY A 148 -11.77 -1.76 4.00
N ALA A 149 -12.25 -0.87 3.14
CA ALA A 149 -13.59 -0.97 2.57
C ALA A 149 -13.65 -2.10 1.52
N PHE A 150 -14.62 -3.01 1.65
CA PHE A 150 -14.87 -4.09 0.69
C PHE A 150 -16.12 -3.86 -0.17
N MET A 151 -16.95 -2.91 0.21
CA MET A 151 -18.14 -2.49 -0.51
C MET A 151 -18.32 -0.99 -0.38
N HIS A 152 -19.04 -0.40 -1.31
CA HIS A 152 -19.47 0.97 -1.19
C HIS A 152 -20.52 1.10 -0.09
N LEU A 153 -20.34 2.09 0.76
CA LEU A 153 -21.29 2.46 1.79
C LEU A 153 -22.11 3.65 1.27
N ASP A 154 -23.08 3.39 0.41
CA ASP A 154 -23.88 4.40 -0.31
C ASP A 154 -24.55 5.45 0.60
N VAL A 155 -24.77 5.09 1.86
CA VAL A 155 -25.31 6.01 2.87
C VAL A 155 -24.42 7.24 3.13
N PHE A 156 -23.16 7.18 2.76
CA PHE A 156 -22.20 8.28 2.87
C PHE A 156 -22.05 9.10 1.57
N GLY A 157 -22.77 8.73 0.50
CA GLY A 157 -22.81 9.45 -0.77
C GLY A 157 -21.42 9.66 -1.39
N GLU A 158 -21.12 10.90 -1.81
CA GLU A 158 -19.82 11.27 -2.39
C GLU A 158 -18.63 11.10 -1.46
N TYR A 159 -18.88 10.79 -0.20
CA TYR A 159 -17.85 10.52 0.82
C TYR A 159 -17.55 9.03 1.00
N ALA A 160 -18.08 8.19 0.12
CA ALA A 160 -17.79 6.75 0.16
C ALA A 160 -16.28 6.49 0.01
N GLU A 161 -15.78 5.59 0.86
CA GLU A 161 -14.39 5.13 0.79
C GLU A 161 -14.16 4.31 -0.49
N PRO A 162 -12.99 4.43 -1.15
CA PRO A 162 -12.63 3.53 -2.23
C PRO A 162 -12.51 2.11 -1.70
N THR A 163 -12.94 1.13 -2.48
CA THR A 163 -12.81 -0.28 -2.08
C THR A 163 -11.43 -0.82 -2.40
N VAL A 164 -11.00 -1.85 -1.65
CA VAL A 164 -9.74 -2.57 -1.91
C VAL A 164 -9.72 -3.15 -3.33
N ARG A 165 -10.87 -3.65 -3.82
CA ARG A 165 -11.03 -4.17 -5.18
C ARG A 165 -10.77 -3.10 -6.24
N GLU A 166 -11.27 -1.90 -6.06
CA GLU A 166 -11.02 -0.78 -6.98
C GLU A 166 -9.55 -0.39 -6.99
N SER A 167 -8.90 -0.33 -5.84
CA SER A 167 -7.47 -0.02 -5.76
C SER A 167 -6.61 -1.00 -6.56
N LEU A 168 -6.93 -2.28 -6.50
CA LEU A 168 -6.27 -3.32 -7.32
C LEU A 168 -6.61 -3.15 -8.82
N ALA A 169 -7.88 -2.88 -9.15
CA ALA A 169 -8.31 -2.68 -10.53
C ALA A 169 -7.71 -1.42 -11.18
N GLU A 170 -7.43 -0.38 -10.38
CA GLU A 170 -6.76 0.85 -10.78
C GLU A 170 -5.23 0.70 -10.94
N GLY A 171 -4.69 -0.49 -10.64
CA GLY A 171 -3.33 -0.88 -10.97
C GLY A 171 -2.34 -0.85 -9.81
N CYS A 172 -2.80 -0.85 -8.55
CA CYS A 172 -1.90 -1.10 -7.42
C CYS A 172 -1.38 -2.54 -7.46
N ASP A 173 -0.07 -2.71 -7.34
CA ASP A 173 0.56 -4.02 -7.21
C ASP A 173 0.29 -4.64 -5.84
N LEU A 174 0.27 -3.79 -4.82
CA LEU A 174 -0.04 -4.13 -3.43
C LEU A 174 -0.97 -3.09 -2.82
N VAL A 175 -1.87 -3.54 -1.96
CA VAL A 175 -2.74 -2.69 -1.13
C VAL A 175 -2.69 -3.21 0.30
N SER A 176 -2.53 -2.31 1.29
CA SER A 176 -2.63 -2.67 2.70
C SER A 176 -3.77 -1.95 3.41
N PHE A 177 -4.35 -2.60 4.40
CA PHE A 177 -5.46 -2.07 5.17
C PHE A 177 -5.62 -2.74 6.53
N SER A 178 -6.40 -2.11 7.42
CA SER A 178 -6.72 -2.63 8.76
C SER A 178 -7.91 -3.58 8.73
N GLY A 179 -7.87 -4.64 9.54
CA GLY A 179 -8.98 -5.57 9.70
C GLY A 179 -10.08 -5.07 10.65
N ASP A 180 -9.75 -4.19 11.58
CA ASP A 180 -10.59 -3.71 12.66
C ASP A 180 -11.26 -2.33 12.41
N LYS A 181 -11.27 -1.88 11.16
CA LYS A 181 -11.97 -0.66 10.73
C LYS A 181 -13.23 -1.03 9.95
N LEU A 182 -13.34 -0.64 8.67
CA LEU A 182 -14.56 -0.88 7.88
C LEU A 182 -14.82 -2.36 7.58
N LEU A 183 -13.79 -3.20 7.60
CA LEU A 183 -13.98 -4.65 7.53
C LEU A 183 -14.72 -5.20 8.75
N GLY A 184 -14.59 -4.56 9.92
CA GLY A 184 -15.32 -4.94 11.14
C GLY A 184 -14.81 -6.21 11.83
N GLY A 185 -13.63 -6.68 11.46
CA GLY A 185 -12.98 -7.85 12.06
C GLY A 185 -12.08 -7.52 13.25
N PRO A 186 -11.28 -8.48 13.72
CA PRO A 186 -10.26 -8.24 14.73
C PRO A 186 -9.12 -7.38 14.19
N GLN A 187 -8.31 -6.83 15.09
CA GLN A 187 -7.12 -6.08 14.71
C GLN A 187 -6.18 -6.94 13.87
N ALA A 188 -5.94 -6.50 12.64
CA ALA A 188 -5.01 -7.11 11.71
C ALA A 188 -4.52 -6.05 10.71
N GLY A 189 -3.32 -6.26 10.17
CA GLY A 189 -2.87 -5.61 8.94
C GLY A 189 -2.92 -6.62 7.81
N ILE A 190 -3.62 -6.30 6.76
CA ILE A 190 -3.81 -7.20 5.62
C ILE A 190 -3.13 -6.57 4.41
N VAL A 191 -2.30 -7.34 3.72
CA VAL A 191 -1.71 -6.96 2.44
C VAL A 191 -2.23 -7.89 1.36
N VAL A 192 -2.74 -7.31 0.29
CA VAL A 192 -3.26 -8.04 -0.87
C VAL A 192 -2.59 -7.54 -2.14
N GLY A 193 -2.54 -8.38 -3.18
CA GLY A 193 -2.06 -7.96 -4.48
C GLY A 193 -1.46 -9.10 -5.30
N ARG A 194 -0.41 -8.79 -6.05
CA ARG A 194 0.31 -9.74 -6.91
C ARG A 194 0.89 -10.89 -6.10
N LYS A 195 0.70 -12.09 -6.61
CA LYS A 195 1.11 -13.32 -5.91
C LYS A 195 2.62 -13.40 -5.67
N ASP A 196 3.43 -13.03 -6.65
CA ASP A 196 4.89 -13.04 -6.55
C ASP A 196 5.40 -12.11 -5.42
N TYR A 197 4.80 -10.95 -5.25
CA TYR A 197 5.12 -10.01 -4.17
C TYR A 197 4.65 -10.53 -2.81
N ILE A 198 3.44 -11.04 -2.72
CA ILE A 198 2.92 -11.63 -1.47
C ILE A 198 3.75 -12.85 -1.04
N ASP A 199 4.18 -13.69 -1.98
CA ASP A 199 5.04 -14.84 -1.68
C ASP A 199 6.43 -14.42 -1.15
N ARG A 200 6.96 -13.26 -1.56
CA ARG A 200 8.17 -12.65 -1.00
C ARG A 200 7.90 -12.17 0.43
N LEU A 201 6.81 -11.43 0.67
CA LEU A 201 6.43 -10.97 2.00
C LEU A 201 6.27 -12.14 2.98
N LYS A 202 5.66 -13.27 2.57
CA LYS A 202 5.50 -14.48 3.40
C LYS A 202 6.84 -15.08 3.83
N LYS A 203 7.90 -14.88 3.05
CA LYS A 203 9.27 -15.35 3.34
C LYS A 203 10.09 -14.35 4.15
N HIS A 204 9.67 -13.09 4.21
CA HIS A 204 10.39 -12.04 4.93
C HIS A 204 10.42 -12.35 6.45
N PRO A 205 11.55 -12.14 7.17
CA PRO A 205 11.65 -12.40 8.61
C PRO A 205 10.58 -11.68 9.44
N LEU A 206 10.16 -10.47 9.04
CA LEU A 206 9.10 -9.73 9.71
C LEU A 206 7.74 -10.45 9.67
N ALA A 207 7.45 -11.25 8.65
CA ALA A 207 6.21 -12.03 8.62
C ALA A 207 6.11 -13.01 9.81
N ARG A 208 7.25 -13.48 10.31
CA ARG A 208 7.30 -14.32 11.52
C ARG A 208 7.18 -13.48 12.80
N ALA A 209 7.85 -12.34 12.87
CA ALA A 209 7.84 -11.45 14.03
C ALA A 209 6.46 -10.80 14.24
N LEU A 210 5.78 -10.45 13.14
CA LEU A 210 4.51 -9.72 13.11
C LEU A 210 3.29 -10.64 12.89
N ARG A 211 3.44 -11.94 13.02
CA ARG A 211 2.37 -12.91 12.76
C ARG A 211 1.17 -12.74 13.68
N LEU A 212 -0.01 -12.98 13.15
CA LEU A 212 -1.23 -13.10 13.95
C LEU A 212 -1.17 -14.32 14.88
N ASP A 213 -1.82 -14.20 16.04
CA ASP A 213 -2.10 -15.31 16.94
C ASP A 213 -3.27 -16.17 16.41
N LYS A 214 -3.52 -17.29 17.10
CA LYS A 214 -4.55 -18.23 16.67
C LYS A 214 -5.98 -17.74 16.95
N MET A 215 -6.17 -16.91 17.96
CA MET A 215 -7.51 -16.41 18.31
C MET A 215 -7.98 -15.41 17.28
N THR A 216 -7.11 -14.47 16.90
CA THR A 216 -7.38 -13.50 15.84
C THR A 216 -7.67 -14.17 14.48
N LEU A 217 -7.00 -15.29 14.17
CA LEU A 217 -7.26 -16.02 12.92
C LEU A 217 -8.56 -16.85 12.96
N ALA A 218 -9.11 -17.11 14.12
CA ALA A 218 -10.34 -17.89 14.29
C ALA A 218 -11.60 -17.01 14.36
N ALA A 219 -11.42 -15.73 14.63
CA ALA A 219 -12.49 -14.74 14.71
C ALA A 219 -12.87 -14.20 13.32
#